data_88c188c760321c6151c674cd4e2a7a14
#
_entry.id   88c188c760321c6151c674cd4e2a7a14
#
_cell.length_a   1.000
_cell.length_b   1.000
_cell.length_c   1.000
_cell.angle_alpha   90.00
_cell.angle_beta   90.00
_cell.angle_gamma   90.00
#
_symmetry.space_group_name_H-M   'P 1'
#
loop_
_entity.id
_entity.type
_entity.pdbx_description
1 polymer ?
#
loop_
_entity_poly.entity_id
_entity_poly.type
_entity_poly.pdbx_seq_one_letter_code
_entity_poly.pdbx_strand_id
1 'polypeptide(L)'
;MKVQAHFIITGRVQGVFYRASAVDEATRLGLSGWARNRRSGDVELVAYGDAALIDQLESWLWHGPRMAMVTGLVRQEQVPEEWEEGCLLYT
;
A
#
# COMPACT_ATOMS: atom_id res chain seq x y z
N MET A 1 -14.64 11.20 1.82
CA MET A 1 -14.50 11.14 0.37
C MET A 1 -13.65 9.94 0.00
N LYS A 2 -14.09 9.14 -0.96
CA LYS A 2 -13.35 7.97 -1.42
C LYS A 2 -12.38 8.37 -2.52
N VAL A 3 -11.14 7.93 -2.39
CA VAL A 3 -10.08 8.17 -3.39
C VAL A 3 -9.36 6.87 -3.66
N GLN A 4 -8.58 6.85 -4.72
CA GLN A 4 -7.69 5.73 -5.05
C GLN A 4 -6.29 6.27 -5.26
N ALA A 5 -5.31 5.62 -4.66
CA ALA A 5 -3.92 6.02 -4.76
C ALA A 5 -3.06 4.83 -5.15
N HIS A 6 -2.08 5.12 -5.98
CA HIS A 6 -1.07 4.17 -6.44
C HIS A 6 0.25 4.53 -5.76
N PHE A 7 0.91 3.53 -5.17
CA PHE A 7 2.17 3.73 -4.46
C PHE A 7 3.25 2.84 -5.07
N ILE A 8 4.44 3.41 -5.21
CA ILE A 8 5.66 2.64 -5.46
C ILE A 8 6.58 2.89 -4.28
N ILE A 9 6.97 1.84 -3.60
CA ILE A 9 7.80 1.92 -2.41
C ILE A 9 9.15 1.26 -2.71
N THR A 10 10.23 2.01 -2.53
CA THR A 10 11.59 1.57 -2.80
C THR A 10 12.40 1.44 -1.52
N GLY A 11 13.47 0.64 -1.58
CA GLY A 11 14.35 0.39 -0.45
C GLY A 11 14.42 -1.10 -0.14
N ARG A 12 14.67 -1.42 1.13
CA ARG A 12 14.68 -2.80 1.59
C ARG A 12 13.25 -3.17 1.98
N VAL A 13 12.48 -3.57 0.97
CA VAL A 13 11.04 -3.81 1.13
C VAL A 13 10.60 -5.19 0.61
N GLN A 14 11.53 -6.01 0.12
CA GLN A 14 11.25 -7.39 -0.24
C GLN A 14 12.06 -8.33 0.66
N GLY A 15 11.49 -9.49 0.99
CA GLY A 15 12.12 -10.45 1.87
C GLY A 15 12.08 -10.05 3.35
N VAL A 16 11.33 -9.02 3.70
CA VAL A 16 11.20 -8.50 5.07
C VAL A 16 9.75 -8.38 5.50
N PHE A 17 8.85 -9.12 4.87
CA PHE A 17 7.40 -9.14 5.14
C PHE A 17 6.71 -7.79 4.89
N TYR A 18 7.29 -6.91 4.09
CA TYR A 18 6.72 -5.58 3.87
C TYR A 18 5.35 -5.66 3.18
N ARG A 19 5.25 -6.42 2.08
CA ARG A 19 4.00 -6.53 1.32
C ARG A 19 2.87 -7.09 2.18
N ALA A 20 3.11 -8.19 2.90
CA ALA A 20 2.11 -8.80 3.75
C ALA A 20 1.69 -7.86 4.89
N SER A 21 2.65 -7.16 5.49
CA SER A 21 2.37 -6.19 6.54
C SER A 21 1.57 -5.00 6.02
N ALA A 22 1.85 -4.54 4.79
CA ALA A 22 1.12 -3.46 4.16
C ALA A 22 -0.34 -3.85 3.91
N VAL A 23 -0.57 -5.09 3.45
CA VAL A 23 -1.93 -5.62 3.27
C VAL A 23 -2.67 -5.68 4.60
N ASP A 24 -2.00 -6.14 5.66
CA ASP A 24 -2.60 -6.19 6.99
C ASP A 24 -2.99 -4.80 7.49
N GLU A 25 -2.13 -3.81 7.28
CA GLU A 25 -2.43 -2.44 7.70
C GLU A 25 -3.58 -1.86 6.91
N ALA A 26 -3.59 -2.05 5.60
CA ALA A 26 -4.68 -1.59 4.74
C ALA A 26 -6.00 -2.25 5.13
N THR A 27 -5.97 -3.55 5.45
CA THR A 27 -7.15 -4.29 5.91
C THR A 27 -7.66 -3.71 7.24
N ARG A 28 -6.76 -3.43 8.17
CA ARG A 28 -7.11 -2.82 9.45
C ARG A 28 -7.82 -1.47 9.26
N LEU A 29 -7.39 -0.73 8.25
CA LEU A 29 -7.98 0.57 7.92
C LEU A 29 -9.26 0.46 7.08
N GLY A 30 -9.67 -0.75 6.70
CA GLY A 30 -10.88 -0.96 5.90
C GLY A 30 -10.72 -0.56 4.44
N LEU A 31 -9.49 -0.51 3.93
CA LEU A 31 -9.20 -0.14 2.54
C LEU A 31 -9.29 -1.34 1.62
N SER A 32 -9.54 -1.09 0.34
CA SER A 32 -9.53 -2.09 -0.72
C SER A 32 -8.33 -1.86 -1.63
N GLY A 33 -7.95 -2.86 -2.41
CA GLY A 33 -6.85 -2.70 -3.35
C GLY A 33 -6.03 -3.97 -3.50
N TRP A 34 -4.75 -3.78 -3.87
CA TRP A 34 -3.82 -4.89 -4.04
C TRP A 34 -2.38 -4.43 -3.83
N ALA A 35 -1.50 -5.38 -3.58
CA ALA A 35 -0.07 -5.14 -3.44
C ALA A 35 0.70 -6.26 -4.11
N ARG A 36 1.86 -5.94 -4.68
CA ARG A 36 2.73 -6.95 -5.28
C ARG A 36 4.19 -6.54 -5.18
N ASN A 37 5.07 -7.53 -5.14
CA ASN A 37 6.50 -7.31 -5.31
C ASN A 37 6.80 -7.18 -6.79
N ARG A 38 7.65 -6.22 -7.15
CA ARG A 38 8.11 -6.06 -8.53
C ARG A 38 9.51 -6.63 -8.69
N ARG A 39 9.87 -6.97 -9.93
CA ARG A 39 11.20 -7.49 -10.24
C ARG A 39 12.31 -6.50 -9.90
N SER A 40 12.02 -5.21 -9.97
CA SER A 40 12.97 -4.15 -9.65
C SER A 40 13.34 -4.08 -8.17
N GLY A 41 12.66 -4.84 -7.32
CA GLY A 41 12.87 -4.81 -5.87
C GLY A 41 11.88 -3.95 -5.13
N ASP A 42 11.07 -3.18 -5.85
CA ASP A 42 10.05 -2.31 -5.25
C ASP A 42 8.81 -3.10 -4.85
N VAL A 43 8.00 -2.48 -3.99
CA VAL A 43 6.63 -2.93 -3.75
C VAL A 43 5.69 -1.93 -4.41
N GLU A 44 4.72 -2.46 -5.13
CA GLU A 44 3.67 -1.66 -5.76
C GLU A 44 2.36 -1.93 -5.03
N LEU A 45 1.60 -0.87 -4.74
CA LEU A 45 0.36 -0.99 -3.99
C LEU A 45 -0.67 -0.01 -4.53
N VAL A 46 -1.90 -0.48 -4.68
CA VAL A 46 -3.06 0.37 -4.97
C VAL A 46 -4.01 0.25 -3.80
N ALA A 47 -4.46 1.39 -3.29
CA ALA A 47 -5.39 1.44 -2.18
C ALA A 47 -6.56 2.34 -2.51
N TYR A 48 -7.76 1.91 -2.16
CA TYR A 48 -9.00 2.62 -2.36
C TYR A 48 -9.76 2.72 -1.04
N GLY A 49 -10.25 3.90 -0.74
CA GLY A 49 -11.07 4.12 0.45
C GLY A 49 -11.13 5.59 0.83
N ASP A 50 -11.49 5.84 2.06
CA ASP A 50 -11.58 7.20 2.57
C ASP A 50 -10.22 7.89 2.54
N ALA A 51 -10.19 9.13 2.05
CA ALA A 51 -8.94 9.87 1.86
C ALA A 51 -8.10 9.96 3.13
N ALA A 52 -8.73 10.17 4.28
CA ALA A 52 -8.00 10.26 5.54
C ALA A 52 -7.33 8.94 5.90
N LEU A 53 -7.98 7.82 5.57
CA LEU A 53 -7.42 6.49 5.84
C LEU A 53 -6.28 6.15 4.87
N ILE A 54 -6.38 6.61 3.61
CA ILE A 54 -5.28 6.48 2.65
C ILE A 54 -4.05 7.24 3.17
N ASP A 55 -4.25 8.44 3.74
CA ASP A 55 -3.15 9.20 4.31
C ASP A 55 -2.51 8.48 5.50
N GLN A 56 -3.32 7.82 6.34
CA GLN A 56 -2.79 7.00 7.44
C GLN A 56 -1.98 5.83 6.91
N LEU A 57 -2.45 5.17 5.85
CA LEU A 57 -1.70 4.09 5.21
C LEU A 57 -0.36 4.60 4.70
N GLU A 58 -0.35 5.75 4.03
CA GLU A 58 0.89 6.33 3.51
C GLU A 58 1.90 6.58 4.63
N SER A 59 1.47 7.11 5.75
CA SER A 59 2.35 7.33 6.90
C SER A 59 2.99 6.02 7.36
N TRP A 60 2.19 4.95 7.41
CA TRP A 60 2.71 3.64 7.77
C TRP A 60 3.68 3.09 6.72
N LEU A 61 3.38 3.31 5.43
CA LEU A 61 4.21 2.79 4.34
C LEU A 61 5.64 3.33 4.39
N TRP A 62 5.84 4.56 4.88
CA TRP A 62 7.17 5.13 5.04
C TRP A 62 8.01 4.38 6.08
N HIS A 63 7.40 3.70 7.02
CA HIS A 63 8.08 2.97 8.09
C HIS A 63 8.13 1.47 7.80
N GLY A 64 6.99 0.89 7.48
CA GLY A 64 6.88 -0.55 7.26
C GLY A 64 7.14 -1.36 8.53
N PRO A 65 7.31 -2.69 8.38
CA PRO A 65 7.65 -3.55 9.50
C PRO A 65 9.11 -3.32 9.94
N ARG A 66 9.45 -3.90 11.07
CA ARG A 66 10.71 -3.65 11.78
C ARG A 66 11.96 -3.81 10.90
N MET A 67 11.98 -4.81 10.03
CA MET A 67 13.18 -5.12 9.23
C MET A 67 13.22 -4.36 7.90
N ALA A 68 12.19 -3.63 7.57
CA ALA A 68 12.13 -2.87 6.32
C ALA A 68 12.92 -1.56 6.46
N MET A 69 13.43 -1.10 5.33
CA MET A 69 14.08 0.22 5.26
C MET A 69 13.60 0.89 3.97
N VAL A 70 12.69 1.84 4.13
CA VAL A 70 12.10 2.56 3.00
C VAL A 70 13.01 3.73 2.65
N THR A 71 13.44 3.80 1.39
CA THR A 71 14.28 4.90 0.90
C THR A 71 13.52 5.85 0.00
N GLY A 72 12.35 5.45 -0.48
CA GLY A 72 11.51 6.32 -1.30
C GLY A 72 10.10 5.81 -1.38
N LEU A 73 9.18 6.72 -1.62
CA LEU A 73 7.78 6.41 -1.82
C LEU A 73 7.21 7.44 -2.78
N VAL A 74 6.56 6.96 -3.84
CA VAL A 74 5.87 7.81 -4.80
C VAL A 74 4.39 7.48 -4.71
N ARG A 75 3.57 8.49 -4.50
CA ARG A 75 2.11 8.37 -4.48
C ARG A 75 1.54 9.09 -5.70
N GLN A 76 0.64 8.44 -6.39
CA GLN A 76 -0.05 9.03 -7.54
C GLN A 76 -1.54 8.75 -7.41
N GLU A 77 -2.34 9.81 -7.49
CA GLU A 77 -3.79 9.66 -7.45
C GLU A 77 -4.28 9.04 -8.76
N GLN A 78 -5.29 8.19 -8.64
CA GLN A 78 -5.94 7.53 -9.76
C GLN A 78 -7.43 7.81 -9.74
N VAL A 79 -8.07 7.64 -10.89
CA VAL A 79 -9.53 7.64 -10.95
C VAL A 79 -10.04 6.42 -10.17
N PRO A 80 -10.92 6.61 -9.18
CA PRO A 80 -11.40 5.49 -8.39
C PRO A 80 -12.12 4.45 -9.23
N GLU A 81 -11.78 3.18 -8.99
CA GLU A 81 -12.46 2.03 -9.57
C GLU A 81 -13.55 1.57 -8.62
N GLU A 82 -14.40 0.64 -9.08
CA GLU A 82 -15.37 0.00 -8.19
C GLU A 82 -14.67 -1.15 -7.47
N TRP A 83 -14.72 -1.11 -6.16
CA TRP A 83 -14.14 -2.15 -5.31
C TRP A 83 -15.19 -2.70 -4.37
N GLU A 84 -15.13 -4.00 -4.11
CA GLU A 84 -15.85 -4.57 -2.99
C GLU A 84 -15.22 -4.07 -1.71
N GLU A 85 -16.05 -3.68 -0.74
CA GLU A 85 -15.56 -3.12 0.51
C GLU A 85 -14.67 -4.12 1.23
N GLY A 86 -13.49 -3.65 1.65
CA GLY A 86 -12.54 -4.47 2.38
C GLY A 86 -11.84 -5.54 1.58
N CYS A 87 -11.93 -5.51 0.25
CA CYS A 87 -11.32 -6.51 -0.62
C CYS A 87 -9.85 -6.13 -0.89
N LEU A 88 -8.93 -6.94 -0.36
CA LEU A 88 -7.51 -6.76 -0.61
C LEU A 88 -6.92 -8.04 -1.18
N LEU A 89 -6.23 -7.91 -2.29
CA LEU A 89 -5.51 -8.99 -2.95
C LEU A 89 -4.04 -8.65 -3.01
N TYR A 90 -3.17 -9.65 -2.91
CA TYR A 90 -1.75 -9.44 -3.16
C TYR A 90 -1.14 -10.65 -3.84
N THR A 91 -0.13 -10.39 -4.62
CA THR A 91 0.53 -11.40 -5.45
C THR A 91 2.03 -11.42 -5.20
#